data_4f78d6ae35a2ed8efd9e916d36380e44
#
_entry.id   4f78d6ae35a2ed8efd9e916d36380e44
#
_cell.length_a   1.000
_cell.length_b   1.000
_cell.length_c   1.000
_cell.angle_alpha   90.00
_cell.angle_beta   90.00
_cell.angle_gamma   90.00
#
_symmetry.space_group_name_H-M   'P 1'
#
loop_
_entity.id
_entity.type
_entity.pdbx_description
1 polymer ?
#
loop_
_entity_poly.entity_id
_entity_poly.type
_entity_poly.pdbx_seq_one_letter_code
_entity_poly.pdbx_strand_id
1 'polypeptide(L)'
;MKKKAIISLVLALSLCGCQGWSLPETVVKEQTEVQELTLAIPSESTEMFREVARELSRRAMDFADNSLSIEIVEAKNIWEVLREGSSDLAVCENRRALQDAESLGDLTYPEVYVKEEASEEEQVSREIPQIRGEAAMFAMLDYPFFFRDGECIIGGGNNADVLAALNHSLPEDFGMELQRLSFNGAYHWVTNNYEQLESYLLEYSISDLIQRFVAQGEPLRDPWTRLEDEGLYIREVDLTNTKTDLSEKTLLLNGGRYKIIDIFANPESLSQLTAKQQAAIEEAIVYSGGYSKTLADDHQATILRQLEEDAVTMVSIDIDEWYTAFQKLYRSGSCEINADFAELLWDKTERFH
;
A
#
# COMPACT_ATOMS: atom_id res chain seq x y z
N MET A 1 48.36 6.44 -21.06
CA MET A 1 49.37 5.65 -21.81
C MET A 1 49.53 4.27 -21.13
N LYS A 2 49.56 3.25 -21.94
CA LYS A 2 49.86 1.82 -21.74
C LYS A 2 48.66 0.90 -21.47
N LYS A 3 48.09 0.45 -22.59
CA LYS A 3 47.32 -0.78 -22.73
C LYS A 3 48.27 -1.95 -22.52
N LYS A 4 47.90 -2.91 -21.67
CA LYS A 4 48.57 -4.23 -21.63
C LYS A 4 47.64 -5.24 -22.32
N ALA A 5 48.04 -5.64 -23.51
CA ALA A 5 47.48 -6.78 -24.21
C ALA A 5 48.01 -8.06 -23.55
N ILE A 6 47.14 -8.98 -23.21
CA ILE A 6 47.47 -10.36 -22.80
C ILE A 6 47.27 -11.22 -24.05
N ILE A 7 48.38 -11.68 -24.58
CA ILE A 7 48.46 -12.64 -25.70
C ILE A 7 48.28 -14.02 -25.10
N SER A 8 47.18 -14.72 -25.45
CA SER A 8 47.01 -16.14 -25.13
C SER A 8 47.74 -17.01 -26.17
N LEU A 9 48.63 -17.81 -25.67
CA LEU A 9 49.45 -18.78 -26.41
C LEU A 9 48.57 -19.96 -26.83
N VAL A 10 48.36 -20.13 -28.15
CA VAL A 10 47.78 -21.33 -28.72
C VAL A 10 48.93 -22.29 -29.03
N LEU A 11 49.00 -23.40 -28.27
CA LEU A 11 49.90 -24.50 -28.59
C LEU A 11 49.14 -25.49 -29.45
N ALA A 12 49.52 -25.60 -30.74
CA ALA A 12 49.07 -26.65 -31.64
C ALA A 12 49.81 -27.94 -31.32
N LEU A 13 49.07 -29.00 -30.99
CA LEU A 13 49.54 -30.37 -31.07
C LEU A 13 48.72 -31.09 -32.15
N SER A 14 49.30 -31.16 -33.34
CA SER A 14 48.88 -32.09 -34.37
C SER A 14 49.62 -33.40 -34.11
N LEU A 15 48.88 -34.52 -34.07
CA LEU A 15 49.09 -35.76 -34.81
C LEU A 15 48.34 -36.95 -34.20
N CYS A 16 47.70 -37.64 -35.10
CA CYS A 16 47.18 -39.00 -35.05
C CYS A 16 45.70 -39.21 -34.83
N GLY A 17 45.04 -39.30 -35.89
CA GLY A 17 44.13 -40.34 -36.43
C GLY A 17 43.00 -40.86 -35.53
N CYS A 18 41.85 -40.83 -36.15
CA CYS A 18 40.65 -41.66 -35.92
C CYS A 18 39.47 -41.06 -35.15
N GLN A 19 38.43 -40.89 -35.94
CA GLN A 19 37.03 -40.90 -35.55
C GLN A 19 36.51 -39.68 -34.79
N GLY A 20 35.65 -38.99 -35.50
CA GLY A 20 34.63 -38.03 -35.17
C GLY A 20 34.20 -37.89 -33.70
N TRP A 21 34.86 -37.01 -32.98
CA TRP A 21 34.31 -36.36 -31.83
C TRP A 21 34.07 -34.90 -32.22
N SER A 22 32.81 -34.58 -32.55
CA SER A 22 32.39 -33.21 -32.55
C SER A 22 32.57 -32.70 -31.12
N LEU A 23 33.51 -31.78 -30.92
CA LEU A 23 33.58 -30.99 -29.70
C LEU A 23 32.20 -30.31 -29.51
N PRO A 24 31.63 -30.36 -28.32
CA PRO A 24 30.43 -29.56 -28.07
C PRO A 24 30.79 -28.12 -28.42
N GLU A 25 29.96 -27.49 -29.26
CA GLU A 25 30.00 -26.06 -29.44
C GLU A 25 30.08 -25.44 -28.05
N THR A 26 31.16 -24.76 -27.75
CA THR A 26 31.25 -23.87 -26.61
C THR A 26 30.18 -22.86 -26.84
N VAL A 27 29.04 -23.03 -26.18
CA VAL A 27 28.02 -22.02 -26.06
C VAL A 27 28.76 -20.85 -25.40
N VAL A 28 29.21 -19.90 -26.22
CA VAL A 28 29.63 -18.60 -25.75
C VAL A 28 28.36 -18.05 -25.11
N LYS A 29 28.26 -18.11 -23.78
CA LYS A 29 27.24 -17.37 -23.07
C LYS A 29 27.51 -15.92 -23.48
N GLU A 30 26.64 -15.35 -24.32
CA GLU A 30 26.58 -13.90 -24.48
C GLU A 30 26.56 -13.34 -23.07
N GLN A 31 27.57 -12.59 -22.70
CA GLN A 31 27.51 -11.79 -21.49
C GLN A 31 26.40 -10.78 -21.74
N THR A 32 25.22 -11.10 -21.27
CA THR A 32 24.10 -10.16 -21.26
C THR A 32 24.57 -8.97 -20.42
N GLU A 33 24.61 -7.81 -21.03
CA GLU A 33 24.94 -6.57 -20.34
C GLU A 33 23.96 -6.41 -19.19
N VAL A 34 24.46 -6.19 -17.97
CA VAL A 34 23.63 -6.01 -16.78
C VAL A 34 22.95 -4.63 -16.91
N GLN A 35 21.64 -4.64 -16.95
CA GLN A 35 20.84 -3.41 -16.93
C GLN A 35 20.73 -2.92 -15.50
N GLU A 36 21.12 -1.67 -15.27
CA GLU A 36 21.01 -1.02 -13.97
C GLU A 36 19.69 -0.26 -13.89
N LEU A 37 18.95 -0.46 -12.80
CA LEU A 37 17.68 0.20 -12.49
C LEU A 37 17.73 0.81 -11.09
N THR A 38 16.85 1.76 -10.85
CA THR A 38 16.63 2.37 -9.54
C THR A 38 15.26 2.01 -8.97
N LEU A 39 15.22 1.79 -7.65
CA LEU A 39 13.99 1.56 -6.89
C LEU A 39 13.87 2.63 -5.79
N ALA A 40 12.98 3.59 -5.96
CA ALA A 40 12.75 4.63 -4.98
C ALA A 40 11.90 4.13 -3.81
N ILE A 41 12.30 4.53 -2.59
CA ILE A 41 11.53 4.34 -1.36
C ILE A 41 11.50 5.64 -0.55
N PRO A 42 10.47 5.87 0.31
CA PRO A 42 10.48 7.01 1.23
C PRO A 42 11.65 6.95 2.21
N SER A 43 12.31 8.08 2.47
CA SER A 43 13.48 8.17 3.35
C SER A 43 13.19 7.78 4.82
N GLU A 44 11.95 7.96 5.28
CA GLU A 44 11.50 7.65 6.64
C GLU A 44 10.78 6.29 6.76
N SER A 45 11.08 5.36 5.85
CA SER A 45 10.47 4.03 5.85
C SER A 45 10.86 3.19 7.05
N THR A 46 9.94 2.34 7.53
CA THR A 46 10.21 1.34 8.57
C THR A 46 11.16 0.26 8.05
N GLU A 47 11.84 -0.47 8.95
CA GLU A 47 12.72 -1.57 8.54
C GLU A 47 11.96 -2.69 7.85
N MET A 48 10.74 -3.00 8.29
CA MET A 48 9.86 -3.98 7.65
C MET A 48 9.56 -3.59 6.20
N PHE A 49 9.27 -2.31 5.96
CA PHE A 49 9.03 -1.80 4.62
C PHE A 49 10.29 -1.89 3.73
N ARG A 50 11.46 -1.52 4.28
CA ARG A 50 12.76 -1.65 3.57
C ARG A 50 13.06 -3.09 3.18
N GLU A 51 12.65 -4.06 4.00
CA GLU A 51 12.82 -5.48 3.71
C GLU A 51 11.99 -5.92 2.50
N VAL A 52 10.76 -5.40 2.35
CA VAL A 52 9.93 -5.65 1.15
C VAL A 52 10.62 -5.11 -0.11
N ALA A 53 11.18 -3.91 -0.05
CA ALA A 53 11.90 -3.32 -1.18
C ALA A 53 13.17 -4.10 -1.53
N ARG A 54 13.94 -4.56 -0.53
CA ARG A 54 15.11 -5.42 -0.73
C ARG A 54 14.73 -6.75 -1.38
N GLU A 55 13.62 -7.35 -0.92
CA GLU A 55 13.15 -8.63 -1.49
C GLU A 55 12.71 -8.45 -2.94
N LEU A 56 12.02 -7.35 -3.29
CA LEU A 56 11.68 -7.04 -4.67
C LEU A 56 12.96 -6.94 -5.54
N SER A 57 13.93 -6.14 -5.11
CA SER A 57 15.21 -5.97 -5.82
C SER A 57 15.90 -7.33 -6.01
N ARG A 58 16.04 -8.10 -4.94
CA ARG A 58 16.70 -9.41 -4.97
C ARG A 58 16.01 -10.40 -5.91
N ARG A 59 14.67 -10.47 -5.87
CA ARG A 59 13.90 -11.38 -6.72
C ARG A 59 13.96 -11.00 -8.18
N ALA A 60 13.87 -9.73 -8.50
CA ALA A 60 14.02 -9.27 -9.88
C ALA A 60 15.38 -9.66 -10.47
N MET A 61 16.45 -9.52 -9.69
CA MET A 61 17.79 -9.96 -10.08
C MET A 61 17.86 -11.48 -10.27
N ASP A 62 17.33 -12.27 -9.32
CA ASP A 62 17.33 -13.73 -9.38
C ASP A 62 16.53 -14.23 -10.61
N PHE A 63 15.32 -13.72 -10.84
CA PHE A 63 14.46 -14.11 -11.95
C PHE A 63 15.00 -13.68 -13.33
N ALA A 64 15.78 -12.60 -13.36
CA ALA A 64 16.48 -12.15 -14.56
C ALA A 64 17.83 -12.86 -14.81
N ASP A 65 18.17 -13.91 -14.06
CA ASP A 65 19.48 -14.59 -14.11
C ASP A 65 20.66 -13.60 -13.94
N ASN A 66 20.52 -12.63 -13.04
CA ASN A 66 21.49 -11.56 -12.76
C ASN A 66 21.79 -10.65 -13.97
N SER A 67 20.87 -10.54 -14.92
CA SER A 67 20.96 -9.56 -16.03
C SER A 67 20.35 -8.19 -15.65
N LEU A 68 19.83 -8.06 -14.43
CA LEU A 68 19.38 -6.81 -13.79
C LEU A 68 20.21 -6.54 -12.55
N SER A 69 20.38 -5.24 -12.24
CA SER A 69 20.88 -4.74 -10.96
C SER A 69 19.95 -3.59 -10.53
N ILE A 70 19.41 -3.65 -9.30
CA ILE A 70 18.46 -2.66 -8.82
C ILE A 70 19.05 -1.99 -7.58
N GLU A 71 19.34 -0.70 -7.70
CA GLU A 71 19.79 0.15 -6.59
C GLU A 71 18.57 0.74 -5.86
N ILE A 72 18.52 0.61 -4.54
CA ILE A 72 17.48 1.21 -3.71
C ILE A 72 17.92 2.63 -3.34
N VAL A 73 17.11 3.63 -3.71
CA VAL A 73 17.36 5.04 -3.46
C VAL A 73 16.28 5.64 -2.55
N GLU A 74 16.68 6.53 -1.64
CA GLU A 74 15.75 7.17 -0.71
C GLU A 74 15.23 8.50 -1.28
N ALA A 75 13.91 8.66 -1.30
CA ALA A 75 13.22 9.87 -1.72
C ALA A 75 12.72 10.65 -0.49
N LYS A 76 12.91 11.96 -0.48
CA LYS A 76 12.34 12.85 0.55
C LYS A 76 10.84 13.06 0.36
N ASN A 77 10.41 13.18 -0.88
CA ASN A 77 9.02 13.23 -1.29
C ASN A 77 8.80 12.16 -2.34
N ILE A 78 8.07 11.12 -2.00
CA ILE A 78 7.87 9.98 -2.91
C ILE A 78 6.85 10.33 -3.99
N TRP A 79 5.85 11.17 -3.70
CA TRP A 79 4.85 11.58 -4.68
C TRP A 79 5.48 12.38 -5.83
N GLU A 80 6.48 13.23 -5.55
CA GLU A 80 7.24 13.94 -6.59
C GLU A 80 7.97 12.96 -7.51
N VAL A 81 8.59 11.91 -6.95
CA VAL A 81 9.25 10.84 -7.73
C VAL A 81 8.26 10.13 -8.65
N LEU A 82 7.06 9.80 -8.13
CA LEU A 82 6.02 9.12 -8.90
C LEU A 82 5.52 10.01 -10.05
N ARG A 83 5.27 11.28 -9.77
CA ARG A 83 4.78 12.25 -10.74
C ARG A 83 5.78 12.51 -11.86
N GLU A 84 7.05 12.67 -11.52
CA GLU A 84 8.11 12.96 -12.49
C GLU A 84 8.66 11.73 -13.21
N GLY A 85 8.38 10.52 -12.70
CA GLY A 85 8.98 9.29 -13.21
C GLY A 85 10.51 9.27 -13.07
N SER A 86 11.03 9.90 -12.01
CA SER A 86 12.48 10.07 -11.82
C SER A 86 13.19 8.84 -11.26
N SER A 87 12.50 7.69 -11.18
CA SER A 87 13.03 6.36 -10.85
C SER A 87 12.40 5.31 -11.76
N ASP A 88 13.03 4.13 -11.90
CA ASP A 88 12.51 3.06 -12.75
C ASP A 88 11.38 2.29 -12.05
N LEU A 89 11.52 2.12 -10.74
CA LEU A 89 10.55 1.51 -9.85
C LEU A 89 10.35 2.39 -8.61
N ALA A 90 9.20 2.30 -7.98
CA ALA A 90 8.97 2.89 -6.67
C ALA A 90 8.10 1.98 -5.81
N VAL A 91 8.42 1.95 -4.52
CA VAL A 91 7.62 1.25 -3.49
C VAL A 91 7.37 2.24 -2.37
N CYS A 92 6.10 2.45 -2.02
CA CYS A 92 5.73 3.38 -0.95
C CYS A 92 4.52 2.87 -0.18
N GLU A 93 4.40 3.28 1.08
CA GLU A 93 3.14 3.15 1.80
C GLU A 93 2.15 4.17 1.23
N ASN A 94 0.93 3.73 0.90
CA ASN A 94 -0.12 4.58 0.35
C ASN A 94 -0.30 5.86 1.19
N ARG A 95 -0.46 5.72 2.50
CA ARG A 95 -0.59 6.86 3.43
C ARG A 95 0.58 7.85 3.35
N ARG A 96 1.80 7.37 3.16
CA ARG A 96 2.97 8.24 3.01
C ARG A 96 2.93 8.99 1.67
N ALA A 97 2.59 8.30 0.60
CA ALA A 97 2.42 8.94 -0.71
C ALA A 97 1.32 10.02 -0.67
N LEU A 98 0.21 9.77 0.03
CA LEU A 98 -0.86 10.74 0.21
C LEU A 98 -0.42 11.97 1.02
N GLN A 99 0.37 11.80 2.09
CA GLN A 99 0.94 12.91 2.86
C GLN A 99 1.86 13.77 2.01
N ASP A 100 2.68 13.14 1.19
CA ASP A 100 3.57 13.81 0.26
C ASP A 100 2.78 14.56 -0.84
N ALA A 101 1.72 13.97 -1.38
CA ALA A 101 0.81 14.60 -2.34
C ALA A 101 0.08 15.82 -1.72
N GLU A 102 -0.41 15.69 -0.49
CA GLU A 102 -1.03 16.80 0.26
C GLU A 102 -0.06 17.97 0.44
N SER A 103 1.21 17.68 0.74
CA SER A 103 2.26 18.69 0.90
C SER A 103 2.56 19.48 -0.38
N LEU A 104 2.29 18.89 -1.55
CA LEU A 104 2.46 19.51 -2.87
C LEU A 104 1.18 20.16 -3.39
N GLY A 105 0.05 19.98 -2.71
CA GLY A 105 -1.27 20.47 -3.15
C GLY A 105 -1.97 19.55 -4.17
N ASP A 106 -1.42 18.38 -4.44
CA ASP A 106 -1.99 17.37 -5.34
C ASP A 106 -3.08 16.52 -4.65
N LEU A 107 -3.31 16.75 -3.38
CA LEU A 107 -4.40 16.19 -2.59
C LEU A 107 -4.95 17.24 -1.62
N THR A 108 -6.26 17.38 -1.60
CA THR A 108 -6.96 18.23 -0.64
C THR A 108 -8.15 17.47 -0.07
N TYR A 109 -8.16 17.32 1.25
CA TYR A 109 -9.31 16.79 1.96
C TYR A 109 -10.34 17.90 2.18
N PRO A 110 -11.63 17.59 2.22
CA PRO A 110 -12.65 18.56 2.57
C PRO A 110 -12.42 19.10 4.00
N GLU A 111 -12.60 20.39 4.16
CA GLU A 111 -12.58 21.00 5.48
C GLU A 111 -13.74 20.48 6.34
N VAL A 112 -13.48 20.31 7.63
CA VAL A 112 -14.53 19.96 8.61
C VAL A 112 -15.56 21.08 8.66
N TYR A 113 -16.81 20.79 8.33
CA TYR A 113 -17.89 21.77 8.44
C TYR A 113 -18.32 21.88 9.90
N VAL A 114 -17.88 22.93 10.57
CA VAL A 114 -18.53 23.36 11.81
C VAL A 114 -19.93 23.86 11.43
N LYS A 115 -20.98 23.13 11.83
CA LYS A 115 -22.35 23.61 11.69
C LYS A 115 -22.52 24.84 12.57
N GLU A 116 -22.55 26.04 11.99
CA GLU A 116 -23.42 27.08 12.51
C GLU A 116 -24.85 26.56 12.36
N GLU A 117 -25.69 26.73 13.39
CA GLU A 117 -27.07 26.23 13.43
C GLU A 117 -27.84 26.69 12.16
N ALA A 118 -27.84 25.86 11.14
CA ALA A 118 -28.55 26.08 9.89
C ALA A 118 -30.01 25.66 10.08
N SER A 119 -30.93 26.50 9.65
CA SER A 119 -32.37 26.21 9.67
C SER A 119 -32.67 24.94 8.84
N GLU A 120 -33.69 24.16 9.19
CA GLU A 120 -34.09 22.93 8.50
C GLU A 120 -34.30 23.12 6.98
N GLU A 121 -34.61 24.32 6.50
CA GLU A 121 -34.77 24.64 5.08
C GLU A 121 -33.46 24.79 4.32
N GLU A 122 -32.32 25.09 4.97
CA GLU A 122 -30.99 25.17 4.37
C GLU A 122 -30.29 23.83 4.21
N GLN A 123 -30.80 22.76 4.82
CA GLN A 123 -30.19 21.42 4.78
C GLN A 123 -30.39 20.70 3.41
N VAL A 124 -31.31 21.17 2.57
CA VAL A 124 -31.76 20.43 1.37
C VAL A 124 -30.81 20.57 0.15
N SER A 125 -29.80 21.43 0.19
CA SER A 125 -28.99 21.75 -1.01
C SER A 125 -27.48 21.86 -0.80
N ARG A 126 -26.89 21.22 0.22
CA ARG A 126 -25.43 21.27 0.37
C ARG A 126 -24.78 20.16 -0.47
N GLU A 127 -23.95 20.56 -1.41
CA GLU A 127 -23.03 19.64 -2.07
C GLU A 127 -22.12 19.02 -1.00
N ILE A 128 -22.03 17.69 -1.00
CA ILE A 128 -21.11 16.97 -0.12
C ILE A 128 -19.69 17.31 -0.57
N PRO A 129 -18.83 17.81 0.34
CA PRO A 129 -17.46 18.11 -0.03
C PRO A 129 -16.76 16.84 -0.51
N GLN A 130 -16.08 16.94 -1.64
CA GLN A 130 -15.34 15.81 -2.22
C GLN A 130 -13.85 15.97 -1.97
N ILE A 131 -13.14 14.85 -1.83
CA ILE A 131 -11.69 14.84 -1.92
C ILE A 131 -11.30 15.34 -3.32
N ARG A 132 -10.30 16.19 -3.38
CA ARG A 132 -9.85 16.81 -4.64
C ARG A 132 -8.36 16.62 -4.85
N GLY A 133 -7.94 16.68 -6.11
CA GLY A 133 -6.55 16.57 -6.53
C GLY A 133 -6.23 15.26 -7.22
N GLU A 134 -5.02 15.16 -7.73
CA GLU A 134 -4.53 14.02 -8.52
C GLU A 134 -4.51 12.72 -7.72
N ALA A 135 -4.24 12.79 -6.41
CA ALA A 135 -4.21 11.63 -5.50
C ALA A 135 -5.58 11.26 -4.90
N ALA A 136 -6.68 11.92 -5.31
CA ALA A 136 -7.97 11.77 -4.64
C ALA A 136 -8.51 10.33 -4.64
N MET A 137 -8.32 9.57 -5.72
CA MET A 137 -8.78 8.18 -5.78
C MET A 137 -7.94 7.26 -4.90
N PHE A 138 -6.63 7.50 -4.81
CA PHE A 138 -5.74 6.76 -3.91
C PHE A 138 -6.06 7.02 -2.44
N ALA A 139 -6.55 8.22 -2.10
CA ALA A 139 -6.96 8.55 -0.74
C ALA A 139 -8.10 7.66 -0.22
N MET A 140 -8.96 7.16 -1.11
CA MET A 140 -10.05 6.25 -0.72
C MET A 140 -9.53 4.92 -0.17
N LEU A 141 -8.36 4.46 -0.63
CA LEU A 141 -7.75 3.22 -0.17
C LEU A 141 -7.36 3.29 1.33
N ASP A 142 -7.15 4.50 1.87
CA ASP A 142 -6.82 4.74 3.28
C ASP A 142 -8.06 4.99 4.17
N TYR A 143 -9.29 4.85 3.64
CA TYR A 143 -10.49 5.04 4.45
C TYR A 143 -10.81 3.84 5.35
N PRO A 144 -11.42 4.08 6.53
CA PRO A 144 -11.80 3.01 7.44
C PRO A 144 -12.75 2.00 6.78
N PHE A 145 -12.47 0.72 6.95
CA PHE A 145 -13.28 -0.38 6.42
C PHE A 145 -13.59 -0.29 4.92
N PHE A 146 -12.72 0.36 4.15
CA PHE A 146 -12.85 0.39 2.70
C PHE A 146 -12.55 -0.98 2.09
N PHE A 147 -11.60 -1.71 2.67
CA PHE A 147 -11.39 -3.14 2.48
C PHE A 147 -11.88 -3.91 3.71
N ARG A 148 -12.37 -5.12 3.51
CA ARG A 148 -12.76 -5.98 4.62
C ARG A 148 -11.55 -6.60 5.32
N ASP A 149 -10.58 -7.03 4.54
CA ASP A 149 -9.36 -7.70 5.01
C ASP A 149 -8.20 -7.55 4.01
N GLY A 150 -7.03 -8.09 4.39
CA GLY A 150 -5.83 -8.06 3.56
C GLY A 150 -5.93 -8.91 2.28
N GLU A 151 -6.76 -9.97 2.27
CA GLU A 151 -6.99 -10.80 1.08
C GLU A 151 -7.75 -9.99 0.00
N CYS A 152 -8.67 -9.14 0.43
CA CYS A 152 -9.37 -8.22 -0.48
C CYS A 152 -8.41 -7.26 -1.18
N ILE A 153 -7.39 -6.76 -0.48
CA ILE A 153 -6.35 -5.89 -1.06
C ILE A 153 -5.54 -6.67 -2.10
N ILE A 154 -5.02 -7.84 -1.72
CA ILE A 154 -4.15 -8.63 -2.58
C ILE A 154 -4.91 -9.21 -3.78
N GLY A 155 -6.14 -9.65 -3.58
CA GLY A 155 -6.98 -10.25 -4.63
C GLY A 155 -7.72 -9.19 -5.45
N GLY A 156 -8.74 -8.58 -4.86
CA GLY A 156 -9.63 -7.63 -5.55
C GLY A 156 -8.95 -6.33 -5.92
N GLY A 157 -8.12 -5.77 -5.01
CA GLY A 157 -7.36 -4.55 -5.25
C GLY A 157 -6.40 -4.65 -6.44
N ASN A 158 -5.90 -5.86 -6.74
CA ASN A 158 -5.05 -6.13 -7.89
C ASN A 158 -5.81 -6.65 -9.12
N ASN A 159 -7.13 -6.52 -9.15
CA ASN A 159 -7.88 -6.76 -10.37
C ASN A 159 -7.49 -5.73 -11.44
N ALA A 160 -7.35 -6.18 -12.69
CA ALA A 160 -6.91 -5.32 -13.79
C ALA A 160 -7.80 -4.07 -13.97
N ASP A 161 -9.13 -4.21 -13.79
CA ASP A 161 -10.05 -3.08 -13.90
C ASP A 161 -9.85 -2.05 -12.77
N VAL A 162 -9.52 -2.51 -11.56
CA VAL A 162 -9.24 -1.65 -10.39
C VAL A 162 -7.93 -0.89 -10.58
N LEU A 163 -6.86 -1.60 -10.97
CA LEU A 163 -5.56 -0.97 -11.25
C LEU A 163 -5.66 0.03 -12.42
N ALA A 164 -6.41 -0.34 -13.48
CA ALA A 164 -6.65 0.57 -14.59
C ALA A 164 -7.43 1.83 -14.17
N ALA A 165 -8.43 1.70 -13.29
CA ALA A 165 -9.18 2.84 -12.77
C ALA A 165 -8.29 3.77 -11.93
N LEU A 166 -7.42 3.22 -11.07
CA LEU A 166 -6.45 3.99 -10.29
C LEU A 166 -5.46 4.72 -11.21
N ASN A 167 -4.85 4.02 -12.16
CA ASN A 167 -3.93 4.64 -13.12
C ASN A 167 -4.62 5.70 -13.99
N HIS A 168 -5.86 5.47 -14.42
CA HIS A 168 -6.62 6.45 -15.21
C HIS A 168 -7.02 7.71 -14.41
N SER A 169 -7.01 7.64 -13.09
CA SER A 169 -7.27 8.80 -12.23
C SER A 169 -6.08 9.75 -12.09
N LEU A 170 -4.89 9.29 -12.47
CA LEU A 170 -3.68 10.11 -12.51
C LEU A 170 -3.63 10.95 -13.79
N PRO A 171 -2.93 12.09 -13.81
CA PRO A 171 -2.70 12.89 -15.01
C PRO A 171 -2.06 12.08 -16.15
N GLU A 172 -2.33 12.46 -17.41
CA GLU A 172 -1.75 11.80 -18.59
C GLU A 172 -0.21 11.87 -18.63
N ASP A 173 0.37 12.90 -18.02
CA ASP A 173 1.81 13.11 -17.90
C ASP A 173 2.41 12.60 -16.58
N PHE A 174 1.66 11.83 -15.81
CA PHE A 174 2.18 11.20 -14.60
C PHE A 174 3.23 10.14 -14.95
N GLY A 175 4.41 10.27 -14.37
CA GLY A 175 5.60 9.55 -14.85
C GLY A 175 5.64 8.06 -14.54
N MET A 176 4.80 7.58 -13.60
CA MET A 176 4.79 6.18 -13.18
C MET A 176 3.37 5.60 -13.18
N GLU A 177 3.28 4.28 -13.38
CA GLU A 177 2.04 3.52 -13.33
C GLU A 177 2.02 2.58 -12.13
N LEU A 178 0.90 2.52 -11.42
CA LEU A 178 0.66 1.55 -10.36
C LEU A 178 0.58 0.14 -10.96
N GLN A 179 1.45 -0.73 -10.49
CA GLN A 179 1.53 -2.13 -10.91
C GLN A 179 0.83 -3.06 -9.94
N ARG A 180 0.86 -2.72 -8.63
CA ARG A 180 0.32 -3.60 -7.60
C ARG A 180 0.04 -2.86 -6.30
N LEU A 181 -1.05 -3.31 -5.64
CA LEU A 181 -1.32 -3.06 -4.23
C LEU A 181 -0.87 -4.27 -3.39
N SER A 182 -0.28 -4.03 -2.24
CA SER A 182 0.14 -5.06 -1.30
C SER A 182 -0.30 -4.74 0.12
N PHE A 183 -0.51 -5.79 0.92
CA PHE A 183 -0.86 -5.65 2.33
C PHE A 183 0.41 -5.65 3.20
N ASN A 184 0.50 -4.70 4.13
CA ASN A 184 1.63 -4.55 5.06
C ASN A 184 1.17 -4.41 6.52
N GLY A 185 0.05 -5.00 6.86
CA GLY A 185 -0.51 -4.99 8.21
C GLY A 185 -1.77 -4.14 8.36
N ALA A 186 -2.30 -4.13 9.57
CA ALA A 186 -3.51 -3.40 9.90
C ALA A 186 -3.24 -2.41 11.03
N TYR A 187 -3.98 -1.30 11.01
CA TYR A 187 -4.13 -0.45 12.17
C TYR A 187 -5.19 -1.02 13.10
N HIS A 188 -5.02 -0.77 14.38
CA HIS A 188 -5.97 -1.14 15.43
C HIS A 188 -6.36 0.08 16.22
N TRP A 189 -7.35 -0.05 17.11
CA TRP A 189 -7.72 1.07 17.97
C TRP A 189 -7.27 0.81 19.41
N VAL A 190 -7.05 1.91 20.13
CA VAL A 190 -6.82 1.88 21.57
C VAL A 190 -7.80 2.82 22.25
N THR A 191 -8.37 2.38 23.38
CA THR A 191 -9.26 3.21 24.20
C THR A 191 -8.81 3.23 25.65
N ASN A 192 -9.10 4.34 26.33
CA ASN A 192 -8.89 4.48 27.77
C ASN A 192 -10.04 3.90 28.60
N ASN A 193 -11.21 3.68 28.00
CA ASN A 193 -12.39 3.18 28.70
C ASN A 193 -13.25 2.30 27.79
N TYR A 194 -12.97 1.00 27.82
CA TYR A 194 -13.71 0.04 27.01
C TYR A 194 -15.17 -0.11 27.46
N GLU A 195 -15.45 -0.06 28.76
CA GLU A 195 -16.83 -0.21 29.28
C GLU A 195 -17.72 0.94 28.80
N GLN A 196 -17.19 2.16 28.73
CA GLN A 196 -17.92 3.30 28.19
C GLN A 196 -18.13 3.15 26.67
N LEU A 197 -17.12 2.70 25.93
CA LEU A 197 -17.25 2.42 24.51
C LEU A 197 -18.30 1.33 24.25
N GLU A 198 -18.26 0.23 24.99
CA GLU A 198 -19.23 -0.86 24.88
C GLU A 198 -20.66 -0.34 25.16
N SER A 199 -20.84 0.49 26.19
CA SER A 199 -22.12 1.08 26.50
C SER A 199 -22.63 1.96 25.35
N TYR A 200 -21.75 2.74 24.72
CA TYR A 200 -22.08 3.51 23.53
C TYR A 200 -22.52 2.65 22.35
N LEU A 201 -21.80 1.55 22.10
CA LEU A 201 -22.11 0.60 21.03
C LEU A 201 -23.40 -0.18 21.28
N LEU A 202 -23.80 -0.35 22.55
CA LEU A 202 -25.09 -0.94 22.92
C LEU A 202 -26.27 0.04 22.78
N GLU A 203 -26.02 1.34 23.01
CA GLU A 203 -27.05 2.39 22.89
C GLU A 203 -27.31 2.77 21.43
N TYR A 204 -26.27 2.80 20.60
CA TYR A 204 -26.36 3.18 19.20
C TYR A 204 -25.89 2.04 18.31
N SER A 205 -26.66 1.69 17.28
CA SER A 205 -26.13 0.82 16.24
C SER A 205 -24.90 1.47 15.60
N ILE A 206 -23.96 0.66 15.14
CA ILE A 206 -22.75 1.16 14.44
C ILE A 206 -23.14 2.07 13.28
N SER A 207 -24.19 1.70 12.53
CA SER A 207 -24.72 2.53 11.44
C SER A 207 -25.20 3.90 11.91
N ASP A 208 -25.91 3.96 13.04
CA ASP A 208 -26.40 5.22 13.59
C ASP A 208 -25.26 6.08 14.10
N LEU A 209 -24.26 5.46 14.73
CA LEU A 209 -23.06 6.13 15.23
C LEU A 209 -22.28 6.80 14.07
N ILE A 210 -21.99 6.03 13.01
CA ILE A 210 -21.30 6.52 11.83
C ILE A 210 -22.10 7.64 11.13
N GLN A 211 -23.43 7.47 10.97
CA GLN A 211 -24.27 8.51 10.39
C GLN A 211 -24.28 9.80 11.21
N ARG A 212 -24.22 9.71 12.53
CA ARG A 212 -24.09 10.88 13.41
C ARG A 212 -22.78 11.63 13.16
N PHE A 213 -21.66 10.95 13.04
CA PHE A 213 -20.38 11.59 12.73
C PHE A 213 -20.43 12.31 11.39
N VAL A 214 -20.93 11.67 10.34
CA VAL A 214 -21.08 12.27 9.01
C VAL A 214 -22.06 13.44 9.03
N ALA A 215 -23.21 13.30 9.70
CA ALA A 215 -24.21 14.37 9.82
C ALA A 215 -23.68 15.60 10.57
N GLN A 216 -22.63 15.44 11.36
CA GLN A 216 -21.98 16.52 12.10
C GLN A 216 -20.79 17.14 11.36
N GLY A 217 -20.48 16.63 10.16
CA GLY A 217 -19.36 17.10 9.34
C GLY A 217 -18.01 16.57 9.77
N GLU A 218 -17.97 15.51 10.61
CA GLU A 218 -16.72 14.87 10.98
C GLU A 218 -16.09 14.18 9.76
N PRO A 219 -14.78 14.29 9.56
CA PRO A 219 -14.11 13.62 8.45
C PRO A 219 -14.17 12.09 8.63
N LEU A 220 -14.56 11.36 7.60
CA LEU A 220 -14.54 9.89 7.61
C LEU A 220 -13.17 9.30 7.93
N ARG A 221 -12.13 10.07 7.66
CA ARG A 221 -10.74 9.70 7.95
C ARG A 221 -10.48 9.52 9.45
N ASP A 222 -11.18 10.26 10.30
CA ASP A 222 -11.06 10.19 11.75
C ASP A 222 -12.42 10.38 12.44
N PRO A 223 -13.27 9.35 12.45
CA PRO A 223 -14.64 9.47 12.97
C PRO A 223 -14.71 9.58 14.49
N TRP A 224 -13.57 9.44 15.21
CA TRP A 224 -13.54 9.34 16.66
C TRP A 224 -13.19 10.64 17.38
N THR A 225 -12.76 11.67 16.65
CA THR A 225 -12.30 12.95 17.22
C THR A 225 -13.31 13.55 18.23
N ARG A 226 -14.60 13.35 17.99
CA ARG A 226 -15.64 13.91 18.85
C ARG A 226 -15.86 13.14 20.15
N LEU A 227 -15.58 11.86 20.21
CA LEU A 227 -15.71 11.08 21.44
C LEU A 227 -14.66 11.50 22.48
N GLU A 228 -13.58 12.14 22.05
CA GLU A 228 -12.58 12.73 22.97
C GLU A 228 -13.20 13.86 23.81
N ASP A 229 -14.12 14.66 23.24
CA ASP A 229 -14.80 15.76 23.95
C ASP A 229 -15.72 15.24 25.08
N GLU A 230 -16.16 14.00 25.00
CA GLU A 230 -16.97 13.33 26.03
C GLU A 230 -16.12 12.55 27.04
N GLY A 231 -14.80 12.66 26.95
CA GLY A 231 -13.84 11.97 27.83
C GLY A 231 -13.54 10.53 27.44
N LEU A 232 -14.12 10.02 26.36
CA LEU A 232 -13.79 8.74 25.78
C LEU A 232 -12.70 8.97 24.71
N TYR A 233 -11.56 8.33 24.92
CA TYR A 233 -10.45 8.38 24.02
C TYR A 233 -10.41 7.13 23.13
N ILE A 234 -10.41 7.32 21.82
CA ILE A 234 -10.18 6.26 20.85
C ILE A 234 -9.15 6.80 19.85
N ARG A 235 -8.06 6.07 19.67
CA ARG A 235 -7.04 6.37 18.66
C ARG A 235 -6.62 5.17 17.87
N GLU A 236 -6.30 5.41 16.64
CA GLU A 236 -5.65 4.45 15.78
C GLU A 236 -4.19 4.22 16.21
N VAL A 237 -3.78 2.98 16.25
CA VAL A 237 -2.41 2.56 16.58
C VAL A 237 -1.87 1.62 15.52
N ASP A 238 -0.62 1.84 15.16
CA ASP A 238 0.18 0.93 14.36
C ASP A 238 0.98 0.03 15.30
N LEU A 239 0.63 -1.23 15.39
CA LEU A 239 1.34 -2.19 16.25
C LEU A 239 2.77 -2.45 15.77
N THR A 240 3.11 -2.13 14.54
CA THR A 240 4.49 -2.23 14.06
C THR A 240 5.37 -1.10 14.60
N ASN A 241 4.75 -0.06 15.17
CA ASN A 241 5.46 1.05 15.84
C ASN A 241 5.51 0.81 17.36
N THR A 242 6.59 0.24 17.85
CA THR A 242 6.80 -0.18 19.23
C THR A 242 6.82 0.94 20.29
N LYS A 243 6.60 2.21 19.89
CA LYS A 243 6.63 3.36 20.81
C LYS A 243 5.28 3.67 21.46
N THR A 244 4.22 2.97 21.08
CA THR A 244 2.88 3.23 21.64
C THR A 244 2.82 2.69 23.07
N ASP A 245 2.62 3.58 24.04
CA ASP A 245 2.34 3.20 25.42
C ASP A 245 0.88 2.70 25.53
N LEU A 246 0.74 1.40 25.76
CA LEU A 246 -0.55 0.72 25.92
C LEU A 246 -0.90 0.43 27.39
N SER A 247 -0.10 0.93 28.35
CA SER A 247 -0.38 0.79 29.78
C SER A 247 -1.74 1.43 30.11
N GLU A 248 -2.54 0.73 30.93
CA GLU A 248 -3.88 1.17 31.37
C GLU A 248 -4.87 1.44 30.22
N LYS A 249 -4.66 0.85 29.04
CA LYS A 249 -5.52 0.99 27.87
C LYS A 249 -6.00 -0.37 27.39
N THR A 250 -7.11 -0.37 26.68
CA THR A 250 -7.62 -1.56 25.98
C THR A 250 -7.32 -1.44 24.50
N LEU A 251 -6.66 -2.45 23.95
CA LEU A 251 -6.41 -2.58 22.52
C LEU A 251 -7.59 -3.30 21.86
N LEU A 252 -8.17 -2.65 20.85
CA LEU A 252 -9.26 -3.20 20.05
C LEU A 252 -8.70 -3.75 18.74
N LEU A 253 -8.76 -5.07 18.60
CA LEU A 253 -8.26 -5.77 17.41
C LEU A 253 -9.33 -5.72 16.32
N ASN A 254 -9.29 -4.66 15.50
CA ASN A 254 -10.33 -4.40 14.52
C ASN A 254 -9.88 -4.45 13.06
N GLY A 255 -8.61 -4.17 12.75
CA GLY A 255 -8.17 -4.10 11.35
C GLY A 255 -9.03 -3.18 10.48
N GLY A 256 -9.60 -2.11 11.06
CA GLY A 256 -10.54 -1.24 10.35
C GLY A 256 -9.90 -0.42 9.24
N ARG A 257 -8.58 -0.32 9.25
CA ARG A 257 -7.78 0.32 8.21
C ARG A 257 -6.51 -0.50 7.99
N TYR A 258 -6.05 -0.52 6.75
CA TYR A 258 -4.90 -1.35 6.38
C TYR A 258 -3.73 -0.51 5.91
N LYS A 259 -2.53 -1.00 6.19
CA LYS A 259 -1.29 -0.46 5.62
C LYS A 259 -1.14 -1.05 4.23
N ILE A 260 -1.31 -0.21 3.22
CA ILE A 260 -1.21 -0.59 1.82
C ILE A 260 0.14 -0.12 1.30
N ILE A 261 0.84 -1.01 0.62
CA ILE A 261 2.02 -0.70 -0.15
C ILE A 261 1.63 -0.62 -1.62
N ASP A 262 1.95 0.49 -2.22
CA ASP A 262 1.81 0.75 -3.64
C ASP A 262 3.14 0.48 -4.33
N ILE A 263 3.14 -0.34 -5.38
CA ILE A 263 4.31 -0.63 -6.20
C ILE A 263 4.07 -0.02 -7.58
N PHE A 264 4.90 0.93 -7.94
CA PHE A 264 4.86 1.65 -9.21
C PHE A 264 6.05 1.28 -10.09
N ALA A 265 5.87 1.42 -11.40
CA ALA A 265 6.95 1.30 -12.38
C ALA A 265 6.84 2.41 -13.44
N ASN A 266 7.98 2.87 -13.93
CA ASN A 266 8.06 3.78 -15.04
C ASN A 266 7.91 2.99 -16.36
N PRO A 267 6.83 3.17 -17.13
CA PRO A 267 6.58 2.39 -18.34
C PRO A 267 7.63 2.64 -19.43
N GLU A 268 8.22 3.85 -19.50
CA GLU A 268 9.28 4.16 -20.45
C GLU A 268 10.55 3.37 -20.13
N SER A 269 10.97 3.34 -18.88
CA SER A 269 12.13 2.55 -18.43
C SER A 269 11.92 1.06 -18.69
N LEU A 270 10.74 0.52 -18.32
CA LEU A 270 10.44 -0.89 -18.54
C LEU A 270 10.43 -1.27 -20.01
N SER A 271 9.99 -0.36 -20.92
CA SER A 271 9.96 -0.61 -22.36
C SER A 271 11.34 -0.82 -22.98
N GLN A 272 12.41 -0.35 -22.32
CA GLN A 272 13.79 -0.51 -22.77
C GLN A 272 14.40 -1.86 -22.41
N LEU A 273 13.74 -2.60 -21.53
CA LEU A 273 14.18 -3.92 -21.07
C LEU A 273 13.85 -5.02 -22.08
N THR A 274 14.61 -6.10 -22.07
CA THR A 274 14.24 -7.31 -22.80
C THR A 274 12.96 -7.94 -22.21
N ALA A 275 12.21 -8.68 -23.01
CA ALA A 275 11.01 -9.39 -22.56
C ALA A 275 11.25 -10.28 -21.33
N LYS A 276 12.45 -10.89 -21.22
CA LYS A 276 12.84 -11.69 -20.06
C LYS A 276 13.02 -10.84 -18.81
N GLN A 277 13.62 -9.67 -18.93
CA GLN A 277 13.83 -8.75 -17.81
C GLN A 277 12.50 -8.13 -17.36
N GLN A 278 11.62 -7.77 -18.29
CA GLN A 278 10.27 -7.29 -17.97
C GLN A 278 9.49 -8.36 -17.18
N ALA A 279 9.46 -9.62 -17.67
CA ALA A 279 8.79 -10.71 -16.99
C ALA A 279 9.38 -10.97 -15.58
N ALA A 280 10.71 -10.83 -15.42
CA ALA A 280 11.37 -10.98 -14.14
C ALA A 280 10.94 -9.90 -13.12
N ILE A 281 10.76 -8.65 -13.56
CA ILE A 281 10.26 -7.56 -12.72
C ILE A 281 8.80 -7.81 -12.35
N GLU A 282 7.93 -8.17 -13.31
CA GLU A 282 6.53 -8.48 -13.05
C GLU A 282 6.38 -9.62 -12.03
N GLU A 283 7.15 -10.69 -12.18
CA GLU A 283 7.16 -11.81 -11.24
C GLU A 283 7.67 -11.40 -9.85
N ALA A 284 8.69 -10.55 -9.78
CA ALA A 284 9.23 -10.03 -8.54
C ALA A 284 8.23 -9.13 -7.81
N ILE A 285 7.48 -8.30 -8.54
CA ILE A 285 6.39 -7.45 -7.99
C ILE A 285 5.30 -8.33 -7.37
N VAL A 286 4.87 -9.38 -8.08
CA VAL A 286 3.86 -10.33 -7.57
C VAL A 286 4.36 -11.04 -6.33
N TYR A 287 5.60 -11.53 -6.36
CA TYR A 287 6.21 -12.23 -5.23
C TYR A 287 6.33 -11.32 -4.00
N SER A 288 6.80 -10.09 -4.18
CA SER A 288 7.01 -9.13 -3.09
C SER A 288 5.70 -8.75 -2.40
N GLY A 289 4.59 -8.72 -3.15
CA GLY A 289 3.27 -8.51 -2.57
C GLY A 289 2.85 -9.61 -1.60
N GLY A 290 3.07 -10.88 -1.97
CA GLY A 290 2.82 -12.02 -1.07
C GLY A 290 3.79 -12.06 0.12
N TYR A 291 5.05 -11.73 -0.12
CA TYR A 291 6.07 -11.63 0.92
C TYR A 291 5.73 -10.55 1.95
N SER A 292 5.29 -9.37 1.51
CA SER A 292 4.85 -8.28 2.38
C SER A 292 3.76 -8.73 3.35
N LYS A 293 2.75 -9.45 2.86
CA LYS A 293 1.68 -10.00 3.72
C LYS A 293 2.23 -10.97 4.75
N THR A 294 3.05 -11.92 4.33
CA THR A 294 3.63 -12.91 5.26
C THR A 294 4.46 -12.23 6.34
N LEU A 295 5.29 -11.27 5.96
CA LEU A 295 6.12 -10.51 6.90
C LEU A 295 5.27 -9.70 7.90
N ALA A 296 4.19 -9.08 7.43
CA ALA A 296 3.28 -8.32 8.28
C ALA A 296 2.51 -9.22 9.26
N ASP A 297 2.00 -10.36 8.79
CA ASP A 297 1.29 -11.32 9.63
C ASP A 297 2.20 -11.89 10.73
N ASP A 298 3.42 -12.29 10.39
CA ASP A 298 4.41 -12.82 11.34
C ASP A 298 4.82 -11.77 12.39
N HIS A 299 5.01 -10.53 11.94
CA HIS A 299 5.37 -9.42 12.82
C HIS A 299 4.23 -9.07 13.77
N GLN A 300 2.99 -8.95 13.26
CA GLN A 300 1.81 -8.68 14.07
C GLN A 300 1.57 -9.79 15.10
N ALA A 301 1.67 -11.06 14.69
CA ALA A 301 1.53 -12.19 15.62
C ALA A 301 2.59 -12.16 16.74
N THR A 302 3.80 -11.73 16.43
CA THR A 302 4.88 -11.58 17.41
C THR A 302 4.58 -10.48 18.43
N ILE A 303 4.11 -9.32 17.95
CA ILE A 303 3.75 -8.19 18.82
C ILE A 303 2.55 -8.52 19.70
N LEU A 304 1.49 -9.13 19.14
CA LEU A 304 0.30 -9.51 19.93
C LEU A 304 0.67 -10.48 21.06
N ARG A 305 1.56 -11.43 20.78
CA ARG A 305 2.07 -12.33 21.83
C ARG A 305 2.83 -11.57 22.92
N GLN A 306 3.66 -10.61 22.56
CA GLN A 306 4.38 -9.78 23.52
C GLN A 306 3.40 -8.95 24.38
N LEU A 307 2.38 -8.35 23.76
CA LEU A 307 1.37 -7.58 24.48
C LEU A 307 0.54 -8.46 25.44
N GLU A 308 0.30 -9.73 25.08
CA GLU A 308 -0.34 -10.72 25.97
C GLU A 308 0.56 -11.05 27.18
N GLU A 309 1.87 -11.24 26.96
CA GLU A 309 2.87 -11.44 28.02
C GLU A 309 2.96 -10.21 28.95
N ASP A 310 2.81 -9.01 28.40
CA ASP A 310 2.80 -7.74 29.13
C ASP A 310 1.45 -7.45 29.82
N ALA A 311 0.49 -8.39 29.74
CA ALA A 311 -0.86 -8.30 30.31
C ALA A 311 -1.68 -7.10 29.80
N VAL A 312 -1.47 -6.66 28.56
CA VAL A 312 -2.30 -5.66 27.91
C VAL A 312 -3.69 -6.25 27.64
N THR A 313 -4.74 -5.53 28.01
CA THR A 313 -6.11 -5.95 27.72
C THR A 313 -6.38 -5.83 26.22
N MET A 314 -6.75 -6.92 25.58
CA MET A 314 -7.08 -6.97 24.13
C MET A 314 -8.50 -7.46 23.93
N VAL A 315 -9.26 -6.81 23.07
CA VAL A 315 -10.65 -7.15 22.73
C VAL A 315 -10.78 -7.23 21.21
N SER A 316 -11.32 -8.36 20.71
CA SER A 316 -11.71 -8.48 19.31
C SER A 316 -13.09 -7.89 19.10
N ILE A 317 -13.26 -7.08 18.07
CA ILE A 317 -14.56 -6.54 17.65
C ILE A 317 -15.04 -7.22 16.38
N ASP A 318 -16.35 -7.23 16.15
CA ASP A 318 -16.95 -7.81 14.94
C ASP A 318 -16.67 -6.92 13.72
N ILE A 319 -15.64 -7.28 12.96
CA ILE A 319 -15.22 -6.55 11.75
C ILE A 319 -16.36 -6.53 10.71
N ASP A 320 -17.12 -7.59 10.57
CA ASP A 320 -18.17 -7.71 9.54
C ASP A 320 -19.31 -6.71 9.80
N GLU A 321 -19.65 -6.48 11.05
CA GLU A 321 -20.66 -5.49 11.40
C GLU A 321 -20.19 -4.06 11.04
N TRP A 322 -18.96 -3.72 11.39
CA TRP A 322 -18.36 -2.43 11.06
C TRP A 322 -18.19 -2.24 9.55
N TYR A 323 -17.66 -3.23 8.87
CA TYR A 323 -17.50 -3.21 7.41
C TYR A 323 -18.83 -2.99 6.71
N THR A 324 -19.89 -3.73 7.10
CA THR A 324 -21.23 -3.59 6.53
C THR A 324 -21.79 -2.19 6.76
N ALA A 325 -21.60 -1.63 7.95
CA ALA A 325 -22.06 -0.29 8.29
C ALA A 325 -21.35 0.80 7.46
N PHE A 326 -20.03 0.70 7.30
CA PHE A 326 -19.25 1.62 6.47
C PHE A 326 -19.58 1.47 4.98
N GLN A 327 -19.74 0.26 4.46
CA GLN A 327 -20.18 0.07 3.08
C GLN A 327 -21.54 0.72 2.81
N LYS A 328 -22.49 0.58 3.74
CA LYS A 328 -23.80 1.21 3.63
C LYS A 328 -23.70 2.73 3.59
N LEU A 329 -22.82 3.30 4.42
CA LEU A 329 -22.53 4.73 4.39
C LEU A 329 -21.94 5.15 3.06
N TYR A 330 -20.90 4.47 2.57
CA TYR A 330 -20.24 4.76 1.31
C TYR A 330 -21.21 4.71 0.11
N ARG A 331 -22.12 3.73 0.11
CA ARG A 331 -23.19 3.58 -0.91
C ARG A 331 -24.30 4.62 -0.80
N SER A 332 -24.44 5.27 0.34
CA SER A 332 -25.51 6.28 0.51
C SER A 332 -25.30 7.55 -0.30
N GLY A 333 -24.11 7.76 -0.84
CA GLY A 333 -23.71 9.01 -1.49
C GLY A 333 -23.61 10.21 -0.51
N SER A 334 -23.64 9.92 0.80
CA SER A 334 -23.58 10.95 1.86
C SER A 334 -22.15 11.20 2.33
N CYS A 335 -21.16 10.79 1.56
CA CYS A 335 -19.74 10.91 1.93
C CYS A 335 -18.87 11.32 0.73
N GLU A 336 -17.65 11.69 1.04
CA GLU A 336 -16.64 12.30 0.17
C GLU A 336 -15.88 11.29 -0.71
N ILE A 337 -16.50 10.18 -1.13
CA ILE A 337 -15.84 9.17 -1.95
C ILE A 337 -16.41 9.09 -3.37
N ASN A 338 -15.60 8.56 -4.29
CA ASN A 338 -16.07 8.21 -5.63
C ASN A 338 -16.85 6.88 -5.55
N ALA A 339 -18.19 6.96 -5.67
CA ALA A 339 -19.07 5.81 -5.52
C ALA A 339 -18.85 4.75 -6.62
N ASP A 340 -18.56 5.16 -7.85
CA ASP A 340 -18.35 4.24 -8.98
C ASP A 340 -17.08 3.39 -8.77
N PHE A 341 -16.00 4.01 -8.29
CA PHE A 341 -14.78 3.29 -7.96
C PHE A 341 -14.97 2.35 -6.77
N ALA A 342 -15.68 2.80 -5.73
CA ALA A 342 -15.98 1.97 -4.57
C ALA A 342 -16.78 0.72 -4.96
N GLU A 343 -17.83 0.86 -5.78
CA GLU A 343 -18.61 -0.29 -6.27
C GLU A 343 -17.77 -1.22 -7.16
N LEU A 344 -16.91 -0.66 -8.03
CA LEU A 344 -15.99 -1.46 -8.83
C LEU A 344 -15.09 -2.32 -7.94
N LEU A 345 -14.48 -1.72 -6.92
CA LEU A 345 -13.58 -2.42 -6.00
C LEU A 345 -14.32 -3.53 -5.24
N TRP A 346 -15.49 -3.22 -4.68
CA TRP A 346 -16.26 -4.20 -3.90
C TRP A 346 -16.78 -5.37 -4.77
N ASP A 347 -17.23 -5.13 -6.01
CA ASP A 347 -17.56 -6.20 -6.96
C ASP A 347 -16.38 -7.16 -7.18
N LYS A 348 -15.16 -6.62 -7.29
CA LYS A 348 -13.96 -7.45 -7.49
C LYS A 348 -13.48 -8.13 -6.20
N THR A 349 -13.83 -7.62 -5.03
CA THR A 349 -13.43 -8.21 -3.74
C THR A 349 -14.42 -9.25 -3.22
N GLU A 350 -15.70 -9.24 -3.65
CA GLU A 350 -16.78 -10.11 -3.18
C GLU A 350 -16.41 -11.62 -3.19
N ARG A 351 -15.64 -12.06 -4.17
CA ARG A 351 -15.22 -13.46 -4.32
C ARG A 351 -14.08 -13.91 -3.39
N PHE A 352 -13.53 -13.00 -2.60
CA PHE A 352 -12.46 -13.29 -1.64
C PHE A 352 -12.99 -13.42 -0.20
N HIS A 353 -14.30 -13.59 -0.03
CA HIS A 353 -15.00 -13.77 1.25
C HIS A 353 -15.35 -15.21 1.53
#